data_7af23b132ce746b60d7767ca4d631949
#
_entry.id   7af23b132ce746b60d7767ca4d631949
#
_cell.length_a   1.000
_cell.length_b   1.000
_cell.length_c   1.000
_cell.angle_alpha   90.00
_cell.angle_beta   90.00
_cell.angle_gamma   90.00
#
_symmetry.space_group_name_H-M   'P 1'
#
loop_
_entity.id
_entity.type
_entity.pdbx_description
1 polymer ?
#
loop_
_entity_poly.entity_id
_entity_poly.type
_entity_poly.pdbx_seq_one_letter_code
_entity_poly.pdbx_strand_id
1 'polypeptide(L)'
;MGKVLLMSFNEHLLKNWHYNLRIYADNSFKCWDKTILSRVDSLINARHTFCAVNEQLDPDLVAAFGTAAPPPSDYLLHLAPGWDCNRIETPLLLVHGAGLDATSYTNLYNMGFIGLQQQLTALGYRVFAMTFAHSHGDNYHQAEALAHGIQQVKQISGARELNLIAHSKGGFAARIYMSNLALTPYQDDVRHYLMLGTPNLGTDYAFRNPGISHLIYLAGGNGVIPWHKMLHLGSFIDVSSRSIYRNGSFPGQAQMLYPWDEHFPLDMTQTDWWTTYYGGNGFISSSRGLKSALADGGHLVDKLEQKGLEPGIRFSVLAGNNNVLGIAPAPGNAAGDGIIFTESVLHTAGMSRRGAILQQKSILPLNHIELLYDHRATAWIHQQLSP
;
A
#
# COMPACT_ATOMS: atom_id res chain seq x y z
N MET A 1 -1.08 -20.70 -23.60
CA MET A 1 -0.35 -21.61 -22.70
C MET A 1 0.95 -20.93 -22.29
N GLY A 2 0.94 -20.18 -21.18
CA GLY A 2 2.11 -19.49 -20.64
C GLY A 2 2.91 -20.44 -19.79
N LYS A 3 4.20 -20.59 -20.07
CA LYS A 3 5.15 -21.35 -19.26
C LYS A 3 5.24 -20.70 -17.87
N VAL A 4 4.81 -21.44 -16.84
CA VAL A 4 5.17 -21.15 -15.46
C VAL A 4 6.66 -21.47 -15.35
N LEU A 5 7.51 -20.45 -15.29
CA LEU A 5 8.92 -20.61 -14.95
C LEU A 5 9.01 -20.96 -13.46
N LEU A 6 9.19 -22.23 -13.15
CA LEU A 6 9.70 -22.68 -11.87
C LEU A 6 11.17 -22.24 -11.80
N MET A 7 11.44 -21.20 -11.02
CA MET A 7 12.79 -20.71 -10.80
C MET A 7 13.59 -21.70 -9.94
N SER A 8 14.65 -22.25 -10.50
CA SER A 8 15.70 -22.88 -9.70
C SER A 8 16.51 -21.79 -8.99
N PHE A 9 16.35 -21.67 -7.69
CA PHE A 9 17.12 -20.73 -6.89
C PHE A 9 18.58 -21.18 -6.81
N ASN A 10 19.49 -20.23 -7.02
CA ASN A 10 20.92 -20.45 -6.86
C ASN A 10 21.24 -20.59 -5.35
N GLU A 11 21.56 -21.83 -4.91
CA GLU A 11 21.85 -22.17 -3.51
C GLU A 11 22.96 -21.30 -2.87
N HIS A 12 23.83 -20.74 -3.68
CA HIS A 12 24.91 -19.88 -3.21
C HIS A 12 24.42 -18.49 -2.73
N LEU A 13 23.40 -17.95 -3.38
CA LEU A 13 22.71 -16.72 -2.94
C LEU A 13 21.97 -16.95 -1.62
N LEU A 14 21.32 -18.12 -1.46
CA LEU A 14 20.62 -18.46 -0.22
C LEU A 14 21.57 -18.63 0.97
N LYS A 15 22.75 -19.24 0.81
CA LYS A 15 23.73 -19.41 1.90
C LYS A 15 24.32 -18.09 2.38
N ASN A 16 24.69 -17.18 1.48
CA ASN A 16 25.17 -15.86 1.83
C ASN A 16 24.09 -15.00 2.46
N TRP A 17 22.85 -15.19 2.05
CA TRP A 17 21.69 -14.50 2.56
C TRP A 17 21.35 -14.91 4.00
N HIS A 18 21.33 -16.22 4.31
CA HIS A 18 21.14 -16.73 5.67
C HIS A 18 22.27 -16.29 6.63
N TYR A 19 23.50 -16.17 6.14
CA TYR A 19 24.62 -15.68 6.93
C TYR A 19 24.45 -14.20 7.30
N ASN A 20 24.10 -13.37 6.32
CA ASN A 20 23.87 -11.95 6.55
C ASN A 20 22.62 -11.71 7.43
N LEU A 21 21.55 -12.48 7.28
CA LEU A 21 20.37 -12.39 8.14
C LEU A 21 20.64 -12.78 9.60
N ARG A 22 21.55 -13.73 9.87
CA ARG A 22 21.96 -14.06 11.24
C ARG A 22 22.66 -12.90 11.92
N ILE A 23 23.47 -12.12 11.19
CA ILE A 23 24.13 -10.93 11.75
C ILE A 23 23.10 -9.87 12.15
N TYR A 24 22.00 -9.74 11.41
CA TYR A 24 20.91 -8.81 11.73
C TYR A 24 20.07 -9.27 12.92
N ALA A 25 19.92 -10.58 13.16
CA ALA A 25 19.15 -11.12 14.29
C ALA A 25 19.89 -11.01 15.64
N ASP A 26 21.22 -10.97 15.61
CA ASP A 26 22.05 -10.96 16.84
C ASP A 26 22.36 -9.56 17.38
N ASN A 27 22.06 -8.49 16.66
CA ASN A 27 22.30 -7.12 17.10
C ASN A 27 20.98 -6.36 17.22
N SER A 28 20.79 -5.59 18.27
CA SER A 28 19.71 -4.61 18.46
C SER A 28 19.84 -3.47 17.46
N PHE A 29 19.63 -3.77 16.17
CA PHE A 29 19.73 -2.80 15.09
C PHE A 29 18.60 -1.78 15.18
N LYS A 30 18.94 -0.51 15.22
CA LYS A 30 17.99 0.54 14.86
C LYS A 30 17.52 0.25 13.44
N CYS A 31 16.22 0.06 13.26
CA CYS A 31 15.64 -0.17 11.93
C CYS A 31 15.86 1.03 10.99
N TRP A 32 15.91 2.23 11.55
CA TRP A 32 16.16 3.48 10.83
C TRP A 32 17.28 4.28 11.49
N ASP A 33 18.28 4.69 10.72
CA ASP A 33 19.35 5.55 11.19
C ASP A 33 18.87 6.96 11.49
N LYS A 34 17.96 7.44 10.64
CA LYS A 34 17.41 8.79 10.73
C LYS A 34 15.98 8.83 10.27
N THR A 35 15.17 9.63 10.95
CA THR A 35 13.82 9.99 10.56
C THR A 35 13.73 11.51 10.44
N ILE A 36 13.21 12.01 9.33
CA ILE A 36 13.10 13.43 9.01
C ILE A 36 11.62 13.78 8.85
N LEU A 37 11.12 14.67 9.69
CA LEU A 37 9.81 15.29 9.48
C LEU A 37 9.93 16.30 8.35
N SER A 38 9.08 16.17 7.35
CA SER A 38 9.07 17.02 6.17
C SER A 38 7.67 17.57 5.91
N ARG A 39 7.62 18.72 5.27
CA ARG A 39 6.37 19.42 5.00
C ARG A 39 6.24 19.80 3.52
N VAL A 40 5.03 19.61 2.99
CA VAL A 40 4.65 19.93 1.62
C VAL A 40 3.83 21.20 1.60
N ASP A 41 4.38 22.28 1.06
CA ASP A 41 3.76 23.61 1.08
C ASP A 41 2.40 23.65 0.36
N SER A 42 2.24 22.90 -0.74
CA SER A 42 0.98 22.83 -1.49
C SER A 42 -0.18 22.24 -0.67
N LEU A 43 0.11 21.52 0.41
CA LEU A 43 -0.89 20.88 1.27
C LEU A 43 -1.16 21.61 2.60
N ILE A 44 -0.59 22.77 2.83
CA ILE A 44 -0.68 23.47 4.12
C ILE A 44 -2.12 23.76 4.53
N ASN A 45 -3.03 23.99 3.57
CA ASN A 45 -4.45 24.27 3.80
C ASN A 45 -5.33 23.02 3.69
N ALA A 46 -4.76 21.86 3.33
CA ALA A 46 -5.51 20.61 3.28
C ALA A 46 -5.90 20.13 4.68
N ARG A 47 -6.91 19.28 4.76
CA ARG A 47 -7.40 18.72 6.02
C ARG A 47 -7.61 17.22 5.90
N HIS A 48 -7.31 16.52 6.97
CA HIS A 48 -7.71 15.14 7.19
C HIS A 48 -8.79 15.05 8.25
N THR A 49 -9.58 13.98 8.19
CA THR A 49 -10.45 13.54 9.28
C THR A 49 -9.88 12.27 9.86
N PHE A 50 -9.63 12.24 11.15
CA PHE A 50 -9.17 11.07 11.86
C PHE A 50 -10.28 10.45 12.70
N CYS A 51 -10.13 9.18 13.00
CA CYS A 51 -10.78 8.48 14.09
C CYS A 51 -9.72 7.67 14.84
N ALA A 52 -10.02 7.23 16.05
CA ALA A 52 -9.04 6.60 16.96
C ALA A 52 -8.25 5.40 16.36
N VAL A 53 -8.79 4.77 15.31
CA VAL A 53 -8.15 3.60 14.70
C VAL A 53 -7.25 3.93 13.52
N ASN A 54 -7.24 5.15 13.04
CA ASN A 54 -6.36 5.58 11.95
C ASN A 54 -5.48 6.77 12.31
N GLU A 55 -5.45 7.14 13.59
CA GLU A 55 -4.39 7.96 14.16
C GLU A 55 -3.05 7.20 14.11
N GLN A 56 -1.95 7.93 14.21
CA GLN A 56 -0.64 7.30 14.41
C GLN A 56 -0.62 6.65 15.80
N LEU A 57 -0.37 5.33 15.85
CA LEU A 57 -0.43 4.56 17.08
C LEU A 57 0.96 4.23 17.64
N ASP A 58 1.97 4.17 16.79
CA ASP A 58 3.34 3.92 17.18
C ASP A 58 3.90 5.13 17.95
N PRO A 59 4.39 4.97 19.20
CA PRO A 59 4.89 6.08 20.00
C PRO A 59 6.04 6.84 19.36
N ASP A 60 6.93 6.17 18.62
CA ASP A 60 8.07 6.80 17.95
C ASP A 60 7.60 7.65 16.77
N LEU A 61 6.59 7.18 16.01
CA LEU A 61 5.98 7.96 14.94
C LEU A 61 5.22 9.17 15.49
N VAL A 62 4.45 8.99 16.59
CA VAL A 62 3.77 10.10 17.25
C VAL A 62 4.78 11.14 17.73
N ALA A 63 5.90 10.71 18.33
CA ALA A 63 6.96 11.62 18.75
C ALA A 63 7.61 12.34 17.56
N ALA A 64 7.85 11.64 16.46
CA ALA A 64 8.45 12.22 15.25
C ALA A 64 7.54 13.22 14.55
N PHE A 65 6.21 12.99 14.50
CA PHE A 65 5.23 13.94 13.99
C PHE A 65 4.89 15.06 14.98
N GLY A 66 5.11 14.82 16.28
CA GLY A 66 4.65 15.70 17.38
C GLY A 66 3.16 15.60 17.67
N THR A 67 2.43 14.68 17.02
CA THR A 67 0.98 14.45 17.19
C THR A 67 0.57 13.09 16.65
N ALA A 68 -0.52 12.52 17.19
CA ALA A 68 -1.14 11.31 16.66
C ALA A 68 -1.97 11.59 15.38
N ALA A 69 -2.35 12.83 15.13
CA ALA A 69 -3.16 13.25 13.98
C ALA A 69 -2.46 14.36 13.18
N PRO A 70 -1.37 14.03 12.45
CA PRO A 70 -0.60 15.03 11.71
C PRO A 70 -1.38 15.62 10.54
N PRO A 71 -1.11 16.87 10.15
CA PRO A 71 -1.77 17.50 9.01
C PRO A 71 -1.34 16.83 7.68
N PRO A 72 -2.17 16.94 6.61
CA PRO A 72 -1.88 16.36 5.31
C PRO A 72 -0.54 16.80 4.68
N SER A 73 -0.07 17.97 5.08
CA SER A 73 1.21 18.52 4.60
C SER A 73 2.42 17.77 5.14
N ASP A 74 2.30 17.07 6.25
CA ASP A 74 3.42 16.46 6.93
C ASP A 74 3.61 14.99 6.51
N TYR A 75 4.85 14.55 6.44
CA TYR A 75 5.22 13.16 6.30
C TYR A 75 6.59 12.91 6.92
N LEU A 76 6.91 11.66 7.23
CA LEU A 76 8.24 11.27 7.68
C LEU A 76 9.00 10.60 6.54
N LEU A 77 10.26 10.98 6.37
CA LEU A 77 11.22 10.28 5.53
C LEU A 77 12.21 9.54 6.43
N HIS A 78 12.26 8.22 6.28
CA HIS A 78 13.11 7.33 7.04
C HIS A 78 14.30 6.88 6.19
N LEU A 79 15.50 6.92 6.76
CA LEU A 79 16.75 6.54 6.13
C LEU A 79 17.27 5.28 6.83
N ALA A 80 17.43 4.20 6.09
CA ALA A 80 17.93 2.93 6.63
C ALA A 80 19.43 2.98 6.86
N PRO A 81 20.01 2.12 7.73
CA PRO A 81 21.46 1.99 7.85
C PRO A 81 22.14 1.77 6.50
N GLY A 82 23.22 2.51 6.23
CA GLY A 82 23.95 2.46 4.96
C GLY A 82 23.30 3.22 3.79
N TRP A 83 22.31 4.07 4.07
CA TRP A 83 21.65 4.92 3.06
C TRP A 83 22.63 5.81 2.24
N ASP A 84 23.79 6.14 2.80
CA ASP A 84 24.82 7.01 2.21
C ASP A 84 26.03 6.26 1.67
N CYS A 85 26.27 5.03 2.10
CA CYS A 85 27.50 4.29 1.81
C CYS A 85 27.31 2.90 1.19
N ASN A 86 26.11 2.35 1.16
CA ASN A 86 25.88 1.07 0.52
C ASN A 86 26.23 1.09 -0.98
N ARG A 87 26.67 -0.07 -1.48
CA ARG A 87 27.32 -0.22 -2.80
C ARG A 87 26.41 0.03 -4.00
N ILE A 88 25.10 -0.21 -3.83
CA ILE A 88 24.13 0.02 -4.91
C ILE A 88 23.64 1.47 -4.79
N GLU A 89 24.17 2.33 -5.64
CA GLU A 89 24.02 3.77 -5.52
C GLU A 89 22.61 4.30 -5.83
N THR A 90 21.88 3.64 -6.74
CA THR A 90 20.50 4.04 -7.04
C THR A 90 19.60 3.79 -5.82
N PRO A 91 19.03 4.85 -5.21
CA PRO A 91 18.22 4.70 -4.01
C PRO A 91 16.96 3.89 -4.26
N LEU A 92 16.49 3.19 -3.21
CA LEU A 92 15.17 2.58 -3.14
C LEU A 92 14.29 3.41 -2.21
N LEU A 93 13.11 3.81 -2.67
CA LEU A 93 12.10 4.43 -1.83
C LEU A 93 10.91 3.47 -1.64
N LEU A 94 10.63 3.10 -0.39
CA LEU A 94 9.52 2.23 0.00
C LEU A 94 8.29 3.07 0.36
N VAL A 95 7.13 2.72 -0.19
CA VAL A 95 5.86 3.44 0.01
C VAL A 95 4.79 2.48 0.51
N HIS A 96 4.33 2.67 1.74
CA HIS A 96 3.45 1.76 2.45
C HIS A 96 1.99 1.77 1.96
N GLY A 97 1.25 0.71 2.31
CA GLY A 97 -0.17 0.51 2.03
C GLY A 97 -1.10 1.20 3.05
N ALA A 98 -2.40 0.92 2.89
CA ALA A 98 -3.44 1.40 3.80
C ALA A 98 -3.28 0.80 5.20
N GLY A 99 -3.47 1.62 6.23
CA GLY A 99 -3.35 1.18 7.63
C GLY A 99 -1.93 0.81 8.07
N LEU A 100 -0.92 1.12 7.25
CA LEU A 100 0.49 0.82 7.48
C LEU A 100 1.31 2.12 7.53
N ASP A 101 2.58 1.98 7.86
CA ASP A 101 3.61 3.00 7.88
C ASP A 101 4.99 2.37 7.53
N ALA A 102 6.08 3.11 7.65
CA ALA A 102 7.42 2.61 7.33
C ALA A 102 7.87 1.43 8.22
N THR A 103 7.32 1.27 9.42
CA THR A 103 7.67 0.15 10.31
C THR A 103 7.22 -1.20 9.75
N SER A 104 6.22 -1.19 8.86
CA SER A 104 5.76 -2.40 8.17
C SER A 104 6.84 -3.07 7.31
N TYR A 105 7.87 -2.33 6.93
CA TYR A 105 9.01 -2.86 6.18
C TYR A 105 10.15 -3.37 7.06
N THR A 106 10.00 -3.30 8.37
CA THR A 106 11.00 -3.76 9.35
C THR A 106 10.47 -4.97 10.12
N ASN A 107 9.89 -4.74 11.28
CA ASN A 107 9.28 -5.79 12.11
C ASN A 107 7.78 -5.54 12.24
N LEU A 108 7.03 -5.93 11.22
CA LEU A 108 5.59 -5.70 11.15
C LEU A 108 4.89 -6.22 12.41
N TYR A 109 4.14 -5.33 13.07
CA TYR A 109 3.40 -5.59 14.30
C TYR A 109 4.23 -6.20 15.45
N ASN A 110 5.54 -5.99 15.48
CA ASN A 110 6.46 -6.56 16.47
C ASN A 110 6.41 -8.10 16.57
N MET A 111 6.13 -8.77 15.44
CA MET A 111 6.05 -10.23 15.39
C MET A 111 7.40 -10.93 15.17
N GLY A 112 8.51 -10.19 15.16
CA GLY A 112 9.86 -10.73 14.98
C GLY A 112 10.25 -11.02 13.53
N PHE A 113 9.52 -10.47 12.56
CA PHE A 113 9.88 -10.61 11.15
C PHE A 113 11.05 -9.71 10.76
N ILE A 114 11.85 -10.20 9.81
CA ILE A 114 12.86 -9.38 9.14
C ILE A 114 12.21 -8.85 7.86
N GLY A 115 11.88 -7.55 7.88
CA GLY A 115 11.13 -6.91 6.80
C GLY A 115 11.98 -6.60 5.56
N LEU A 116 11.31 -6.14 4.50
CA LEU A 116 11.94 -5.80 3.22
C LEU A 116 13.08 -4.78 3.38
N GLN A 117 12.93 -3.78 4.24
CA GLN A 117 13.96 -2.76 4.48
C GLN A 117 15.28 -3.40 4.89
N GLN A 118 15.23 -4.28 5.90
CA GLN A 118 16.42 -4.94 6.44
C GLN A 118 17.05 -5.88 5.40
N GLN A 119 16.23 -6.65 4.69
CA GLN A 119 16.65 -7.57 3.66
C GLN A 119 17.32 -6.85 2.47
N LEU A 120 16.73 -5.75 1.98
CA LEU A 120 17.28 -4.95 0.89
C LEU A 120 18.57 -4.22 1.31
N THR A 121 18.62 -3.72 2.53
CA THR A 121 19.84 -3.13 3.11
C THR A 121 20.99 -4.16 3.15
N ALA A 122 20.69 -5.39 3.57
CA ALA A 122 21.67 -6.48 3.60
C ALA A 122 22.18 -6.87 2.20
N LEU A 123 21.36 -6.69 1.15
CA LEU A 123 21.78 -6.86 -0.24
C LEU A 123 22.63 -5.69 -0.77
N GLY A 124 22.81 -4.63 0.01
CA GLY A 124 23.64 -3.47 -0.32
C GLY A 124 22.90 -2.33 -1.02
N TYR A 125 21.57 -2.28 -0.93
CA TYR A 125 20.79 -1.13 -1.41
C TYR A 125 20.82 0.03 -0.43
N ARG A 126 20.73 1.26 -0.96
CA ARG A 126 20.46 2.49 -0.19
C ARG A 126 18.96 2.64 -0.04
N VAL A 127 18.42 2.29 1.14
CA VAL A 127 16.98 2.18 1.36
C VAL A 127 16.44 3.38 2.12
N PHE A 128 15.35 3.92 1.61
CA PHE A 128 14.55 4.97 2.20
C PHE A 128 13.10 4.47 2.32
N ALA A 129 12.33 5.02 3.25
CA ALA A 129 10.90 4.77 3.31
C ALA A 129 10.14 6.03 3.72
N MET A 130 8.87 6.11 3.35
CA MET A 130 7.98 7.18 3.79
C MET A 130 6.97 6.66 4.79
N THR A 131 6.58 7.52 5.76
CA THR A 131 5.34 7.39 6.53
C THR A 131 4.47 8.61 6.22
N PHE A 132 3.30 8.35 5.64
CA PHE A 132 2.31 9.41 5.39
C PHE A 132 1.63 9.83 6.69
N ALA A 133 1.21 11.10 6.76
CA ALA A 133 0.47 11.64 7.88
C ALA A 133 -0.78 10.82 8.25
N HIS A 134 -1.46 10.30 7.23
CA HIS A 134 -2.66 9.50 7.39
C HIS A 134 -2.62 8.28 6.46
N SER A 135 -2.53 7.08 7.03
CA SER A 135 -2.37 5.84 6.25
C SER A 135 -3.56 5.51 5.34
N HIS A 136 -4.77 5.96 5.69
CA HIS A 136 -5.98 5.88 4.87
C HIS A 136 -6.34 7.21 4.19
N GLY A 137 -5.44 8.18 4.20
CA GLY A 137 -5.64 9.53 3.68
C GLY A 137 -5.88 9.58 2.17
N ASP A 138 -6.26 10.76 1.70
CA ASP A 138 -6.48 11.05 0.29
C ASP A 138 -5.24 10.72 -0.54
N ASN A 139 -5.42 9.95 -1.63
CA ASN A 139 -4.32 9.49 -2.47
C ASN A 139 -3.65 10.63 -3.25
N TYR A 140 -4.35 11.73 -3.55
CA TYR A 140 -3.73 12.90 -4.16
C TYR A 140 -2.81 13.63 -3.17
N HIS A 141 -3.20 13.76 -1.89
CA HIS A 141 -2.31 14.30 -0.87
C HIS A 141 -1.07 13.42 -0.68
N GLN A 142 -1.25 12.10 -0.68
CA GLN A 142 -0.13 11.18 -0.59
C GLN A 142 0.77 11.24 -1.83
N ALA A 143 0.22 11.50 -3.02
CA ALA A 143 1.01 11.68 -4.24
C ALA A 143 1.85 12.96 -4.20
N GLU A 144 1.32 14.06 -3.65
CA GLU A 144 2.10 15.29 -3.42
C GLU A 144 3.24 15.06 -2.41
N ALA A 145 2.92 14.40 -1.28
CA ALA A 145 3.94 14.04 -0.30
C ALA A 145 5.01 13.12 -0.90
N LEU A 146 4.62 12.17 -1.75
CA LEU A 146 5.56 11.28 -2.45
C LEU A 146 6.45 12.05 -3.43
N ALA A 147 5.88 12.94 -4.24
CA ALA A 147 6.65 13.77 -5.17
C ALA A 147 7.72 14.58 -4.43
N HIS A 148 7.36 15.22 -3.32
CA HIS A 148 8.29 15.94 -2.47
C HIS A 148 9.33 15.00 -1.83
N GLY A 149 8.92 13.83 -1.34
CA GLY A 149 9.81 12.81 -0.76
C GLY A 149 10.84 12.28 -1.76
N ILE A 150 10.45 12.06 -3.01
CA ILE A 150 11.35 11.69 -4.11
C ILE A 150 12.43 12.77 -4.30
N GLN A 151 12.04 14.04 -4.34
CA GLN A 151 13.01 15.14 -4.45
C GLN A 151 13.97 15.19 -3.26
N GLN A 152 13.49 14.97 -2.04
CA GLN A 152 14.34 14.91 -0.85
C GLN A 152 15.33 13.74 -0.91
N VAL A 153 14.89 12.54 -1.31
CA VAL A 153 15.78 11.39 -1.48
C VAL A 153 16.87 11.69 -2.49
N LYS A 154 16.51 12.31 -3.63
CA LYS A 154 17.48 12.73 -4.66
C LYS A 154 18.50 13.73 -4.10
N GLN A 155 18.04 14.74 -3.36
CA GLN A 155 18.94 15.76 -2.75
C GLN A 155 19.89 15.13 -1.73
N ILE A 156 19.37 14.27 -0.85
CA ILE A 156 20.16 13.64 0.22
C ILE A 156 21.17 12.64 -0.34
N SER A 157 20.79 11.85 -1.34
CA SER A 157 21.64 10.80 -1.92
C SER A 157 22.53 11.29 -3.05
N GLY A 158 22.26 12.46 -3.61
CA GLY A 158 22.94 12.97 -4.81
C GLY A 158 22.49 12.26 -6.11
N ALA A 159 21.49 11.39 -6.06
CA ALA A 159 21.01 10.63 -7.21
C ALA A 159 20.12 11.49 -8.12
N ARG A 160 20.15 11.20 -9.43
CA ARG A 160 19.26 11.85 -10.41
C ARG A 160 17.88 11.21 -10.44
N GLU A 161 17.82 9.91 -10.21
CA GLU A 161 16.62 9.07 -10.23
C GLU A 161 16.69 8.03 -9.11
N LEU A 162 15.56 7.42 -8.78
CA LEU A 162 15.47 6.35 -7.80
C LEU A 162 14.60 5.20 -8.29
N ASN A 163 14.67 4.06 -7.61
CA ASN A 163 13.70 2.98 -7.79
C ASN A 163 12.59 3.13 -6.72
N LEU A 164 11.35 2.98 -7.15
CA LEU A 164 10.17 3.13 -6.29
C LEU A 164 9.53 1.77 -6.07
N ILE A 165 9.37 1.39 -4.80
CA ILE A 165 8.69 0.15 -4.41
C ILE A 165 7.45 0.54 -3.62
N ALA A 166 6.27 0.27 -4.16
CA ALA A 166 5.01 0.62 -3.51
C ALA A 166 4.19 -0.63 -3.19
N HIS A 167 3.73 -0.71 -1.94
CA HIS A 167 2.85 -1.75 -1.47
C HIS A 167 1.40 -1.26 -1.46
N SER A 168 0.47 -2.10 -1.99
CA SER A 168 -0.97 -1.87 -1.83
C SER A 168 -1.41 -0.45 -2.24
N LYS A 169 -2.11 0.27 -1.34
CA LYS A 169 -2.57 1.66 -1.51
C LYS A 169 -1.44 2.62 -1.92
N GLY A 170 -0.21 2.41 -1.43
CA GLY A 170 0.93 3.26 -1.81
C GLY A 170 1.17 3.31 -3.32
N GLY A 171 0.77 2.27 -4.04
CA GLY A 171 0.80 2.25 -5.50
C GLY A 171 -0.11 3.28 -6.16
N PHE A 172 -1.22 3.68 -5.53
CA PHE A 172 -2.08 4.75 -6.05
C PHE A 172 -1.38 6.11 -5.98
N ALA A 173 -0.75 6.45 -4.86
CA ALA A 173 0.03 7.68 -4.74
C ALA A 173 1.12 7.75 -5.83
N ALA A 174 1.83 6.63 -6.04
CA ALA A 174 2.84 6.52 -7.08
C ALA A 174 2.25 6.69 -8.50
N ARG A 175 1.14 6.00 -8.80
CA ARG A 175 0.47 6.13 -10.10
C ARG A 175 -0.04 7.54 -10.37
N ILE A 176 -0.64 8.21 -9.36
CA ILE A 176 -1.11 9.60 -9.49
C ILE A 176 0.05 10.51 -9.87
N TYR A 177 1.19 10.43 -9.18
CA TYR A 177 2.38 11.23 -9.49
C TYR A 177 2.90 10.93 -10.91
N MET A 178 3.17 9.66 -11.20
CA MET A 178 3.74 9.23 -12.48
C MET A 178 2.77 9.30 -13.66
N SER A 179 1.49 9.59 -13.43
CA SER A 179 0.49 9.85 -14.48
C SER A 179 0.23 11.34 -14.69
N ASN A 180 0.96 12.24 -14.02
CA ASN A 180 0.68 13.69 -14.05
C ASN A 180 -0.78 14.03 -13.64
N LEU A 181 -1.30 13.37 -12.62
CA LEU A 181 -2.58 13.69 -11.99
C LEU A 181 -2.41 14.41 -10.65
N ALA A 182 -1.20 14.45 -10.11
CA ALA A 182 -0.81 15.26 -8.97
C ALA A 182 -0.71 16.74 -9.37
N LEU A 183 -0.67 17.65 -8.41
CA LEU A 183 -0.39 19.07 -8.64
C LEU A 183 1.07 19.25 -9.08
N THR A 184 1.98 18.52 -8.41
CA THR A 184 3.40 18.48 -8.79
C THR A 184 3.57 17.62 -10.05
N PRO A 185 4.08 18.20 -11.16
CA PRO A 185 4.32 17.43 -12.38
C PRO A 185 5.39 16.35 -12.16
N TYR A 186 5.26 15.24 -12.88
CA TYR A 186 6.26 14.18 -12.90
C TYR A 186 7.59 14.70 -13.46
N GLN A 187 8.70 14.37 -12.79
CA GLN A 187 10.03 14.94 -13.06
C GLN A 187 10.99 13.95 -13.75
N ASP A 188 10.49 12.85 -14.30
CA ASP A 188 11.30 11.80 -14.91
C ASP A 188 12.40 11.28 -13.96
N ASP A 189 12.02 11.04 -12.74
CA ASP A 189 12.90 10.73 -11.61
C ASP A 189 12.69 9.35 -10.99
N VAL A 190 11.82 8.53 -11.58
CA VAL A 190 11.60 7.14 -11.21
C VAL A 190 12.14 6.23 -12.31
N ARG A 191 13.25 5.55 -12.03
CA ARG A 191 13.91 4.62 -12.94
C ARG A 191 13.14 3.33 -13.14
N HIS A 192 12.67 2.73 -12.05
CA HIS A 192 11.86 1.52 -12.05
C HIS A 192 10.80 1.58 -10.95
N TYR A 193 9.57 1.32 -11.32
CA TYR A 193 8.44 1.26 -10.41
C TYR A 193 8.03 -0.19 -10.17
N LEU A 194 8.18 -0.67 -8.93
CA LEU A 194 7.81 -2.02 -8.50
C LEU A 194 6.55 -1.97 -7.64
N MET A 195 5.54 -2.72 -8.02
CA MET A 195 4.26 -2.82 -7.32
C MET A 195 4.15 -4.15 -6.60
N LEU A 196 3.85 -4.11 -5.31
CA LEU A 196 3.63 -5.28 -4.47
C LEU A 196 2.15 -5.27 -4.01
N GLY A 197 1.32 -6.14 -4.56
CA GLY A 197 -0.09 -6.22 -4.19
C GLY A 197 -0.90 -4.93 -4.41
N THR A 198 -0.46 -4.03 -5.30
CA THR A 198 -1.21 -2.80 -5.62
C THR A 198 -2.50 -3.15 -6.35
N PRO A 199 -3.69 -2.70 -5.88
CA PRO A 199 -4.96 -2.96 -6.55
C PRO A 199 -5.10 -2.11 -7.82
N ASN A 200 -4.41 -2.51 -8.89
CA ASN A 200 -4.29 -1.70 -10.11
C ASN A 200 -5.62 -1.42 -10.80
N LEU A 201 -6.57 -2.35 -10.71
CA LEU A 201 -7.97 -2.16 -11.10
C LEU A 201 -8.89 -2.06 -9.88
N GLY A 202 -8.39 -1.43 -8.82
CA GLY A 202 -9.17 -1.20 -7.60
C GLY A 202 -9.54 -2.44 -6.82
N THR A 203 -10.38 -2.24 -5.81
CA THR A 203 -10.85 -3.29 -4.89
C THR A 203 -12.25 -2.95 -4.40
N ASP A 204 -13.02 -3.96 -4.02
CA ASP A 204 -14.30 -3.81 -3.33
C ASP A 204 -14.29 -4.43 -1.92
N TYR A 205 -13.09 -4.74 -1.40
CA TYR A 205 -12.90 -5.50 -0.16
C TYR A 205 -13.71 -4.96 1.02
N ALA A 206 -13.71 -3.64 1.25
CA ALA A 206 -14.40 -3.00 2.35
C ALA A 206 -15.93 -3.19 2.31
N PHE A 207 -16.49 -3.34 1.13
CA PHE A 207 -17.93 -3.55 0.92
C PHE A 207 -18.29 -5.03 0.79
N ARG A 208 -17.39 -5.86 0.29
CA ARG A 208 -17.61 -7.28 0.08
C ARG A 208 -17.59 -8.10 1.38
N ASN A 209 -16.86 -7.64 2.40
CA ASN A 209 -16.57 -8.41 3.61
C ASN A 209 -17.03 -7.72 4.90
N PRO A 210 -18.33 -7.45 5.08
CA PRO A 210 -18.81 -6.77 6.28
C PRO A 210 -18.50 -7.55 7.58
N GLY A 211 -18.52 -8.87 7.56
CA GLY A 211 -18.22 -9.70 8.72
C GLY A 211 -16.78 -9.56 9.22
N ILE A 212 -15.80 -9.46 8.31
CA ILE A 212 -14.39 -9.24 8.68
C ILE A 212 -14.20 -7.83 9.23
N SER A 213 -14.84 -6.84 8.63
CA SER A 213 -14.83 -5.47 9.15
C SER A 213 -15.38 -5.42 10.57
N HIS A 214 -16.43 -6.18 10.84
CA HIS A 214 -17.00 -6.34 12.18
C HIS A 214 -16.01 -6.97 13.16
N LEU A 215 -15.38 -8.07 12.80
CA LEU A 215 -14.39 -8.74 13.64
C LEU A 215 -13.18 -7.85 13.97
N ILE A 216 -12.66 -7.11 12.98
CA ILE A 216 -11.55 -6.16 13.19
C ILE A 216 -11.97 -5.06 14.17
N TYR A 217 -13.19 -4.56 14.05
CA TYR A 217 -13.70 -3.58 14.98
C TYR A 217 -13.82 -4.13 16.41
N LEU A 218 -14.33 -5.36 16.58
CA LEU A 218 -14.41 -6.01 17.89
C LEU A 218 -13.03 -6.23 18.51
N ALA A 219 -12.04 -6.63 17.72
CA ALA A 219 -10.67 -6.81 18.17
C ALA A 219 -10.03 -5.50 18.71
N GLY A 220 -10.51 -4.35 18.24
CA GLY A 220 -10.14 -3.05 18.79
C GLY A 220 -10.73 -2.73 20.17
N GLY A 221 -11.43 -3.66 20.80
CA GLY A 221 -11.94 -3.51 22.18
C GLY A 221 -13.17 -2.64 22.33
N ASN A 222 -13.91 -2.42 21.27
CA ASN A 222 -15.06 -1.50 21.29
C ASN A 222 -16.40 -2.13 21.70
N GLY A 223 -16.43 -3.41 22.10
CA GLY A 223 -17.63 -4.08 22.59
C GLY A 223 -18.73 -4.25 21.53
N VAL A 224 -20.01 -4.13 21.94
CA VAL A 224 -21.14 -4.15 21.02
C VAL A 224 -21.11 -2.92 20.13
N ILE A 225 -21.16 -3.11 18.80
CA ILE A 225 -20.99 -2.03 17.87
C ILE A 225 -22.31 -1.38 17.55
N PRO A 226 -22.49 -0.12 17.85
CA PRO A 226 -23.57 0.67 17.25
C PRO A 226 -23.40 0.73 15.73
N TRP A 227 -24.54 0.69 15.01
CA TRP A 227 -24.57 0.72 13.56
C TRP A 227 -23.64 1.72 12.91
N HIS A 228 -23.59 2.95 13.38
CA HIS A 228 -22.74 4.02 12.86
C HIS A 228 -21.25 3.80 13.07
N LYS A 229 -20.85 2.84 13.90
CA LYS A 229 -19.44 2.53 14.17
C LYS A 229 -18.92 1.32 13.38
N MET A 230 -19.79 0.55 12.75
CA MET A 230 -19.38 -0.57 11.91
C MET A 230 -18.68 -0.16 10.63
N LEU A 231 -18.60 1.15 10.38
CA LEU A 231 -17.94 1.73 9.25
C LEU A 231 -16.46 1.79 9.28
N HIS A 232 -15.86 1.15 10.24
CA HIS A 232 -14.45 1.18 10.44
C HIS A 232 -13.61 0.87 9.20
N LEU A 233 -14.03 -0.02 8.35
CA LEU A 233 -13.46 -0.25 7.04
C LEU A 233 -14.39 0.15 5.89
N GLY A 234 -15.33 1.04 6.15
CA GLY A 234 -16.25 1.56 5.16
C GLY A 234 -17.31 0.64 4.67
N SER A 235 -17.56 -0.44 5.39
CA SER A 235 -18.56 -1.41 5.01
C SER A 235 -19.98 -0.92 5.19
N PHE A 236 -20.22 0.20 5.94
CA PHE A 236 -21.57 0.69 6.23
C PHE A 236 -21.62 2.18 6.03
N ILE A 237 -22.65 2.80 6.39
CA ILE A 237 -22.89 4.10 6.36
C ILE A 237 -22.37 4.96 7.22
N ASP A 238 -22.05 5.91 6.91
CA ASP A 238 -21.91 6.84 7.35
C ASP A 238 -22.47 8.01 7.82
N VAL A 239 -22.63 8.11 9.05
CA VAL A 239 -22.86 9.36 9.76
C VAL A 239 -21.75 9.70 10.71
N SER A 240 -20.62 9.08 10.58
CA SER A 240 -19.49 9.30 11.47
C SER A 240 -18.22 9.64 10.71
N SER A 241 -17.24 10.21 11.41
CA SER A 241 -15.90 10.46 10.89
C SER A 241 -15.14 9.19 10.47
N ARG A 242 -15.70 8.00 10.74
CA ARG A 242 -15.11 6.71 10.38
C ARG A 242 -15.49 6.20 8.99
N SER A 243 -16.31 6.95 8.25
CA SER A 243 -16.69 6.58 6.90
C SER A 243 -15.53 6.53 5.94
N ILE A 244 -15.58 5.67 4.92
CA ILE A 244 -14.63 5.66 3.80
C ILE A 244 -14.93 6.74 2.77
N TYR A 245 -16.07 7.40 2.85
CA TYR A 245 -16.49 8.45 1.92
C TYR A 245 -15.57 9.68 2.03
N ARG A 246 -15.64 10.55 1.04
CA ARG A 246 -14.74 11.70 0.89
C ARG A 246 -14.57 12.55 2.14
N ASN A 247 -15.63 12.75 2.89
CA ASN A 247 -15.60 13.56 4.12
C ASN A 247 -15.43 12.73 5.39
N GLY A 248 -15.15 11.42 5.24
CA GLY A 248 -14.92 10.51 6.36
C GLY A 248 -13.44 10.32 6.68
N SER A 249 -13.16 9.33 7.53
CA SER A 249 -11.81 9.04 7.99
C SER A 249 -10.99 8.15 7.06
N PHE A 250 -11.58 7.65 5.97
CA PHE A 250 -10.94 6.72 5.03
C PHE A 250 -11.08 7.17 3.57
N PRO A 251 -10.78 8.43 3.22
CA PRO A 251 -11.04 8.97 1.88
C PRO A 251 -10.26 8.22 0.79
N GLY A 252 -9.04 7.78 1.09
CA GLY A 252 -8.23 7.02 0.15
C GLY A 252 -8.77 5.63 -0.17
N GLN A 253 -9.59 5.03 0.69
CA GLN A 253 -10.26 3.77 0.38
C GLN A 253 -11.39 3.96 -0.65
N ALA A 254 -12.17 5.04 -0.54
CA ALA A 254 -13.19 5.36 -1.54
C ALA A 254 -12.57 5.55 -2.94
N GLN A 255 -11.39 6.13 -3.00
CA GLN A 255 -10.64 6.36 -4.24
C GLN A 255 -10.08 5.09 -4.89
N MET A 256 -9.93 3.99 -4.14
CA MET A 256 -9.44 2.71 -4.66
C MET A 256 -10.56 1.76 -5.08
N LEU A 257 -11.82 2.15 -4.93
CA LEU A 257 -12.94 1.25 -5.18
C LEU A 257 -13.10 0.93 -6.67
N TYR A 258 -13.48 -0.34 -6.92
CA TYR A 258 -13.90 -0.85 -8.22
C TYR A 258 -14.90 -2.00 -7.98
N PRO A 259 -16.03 -2.07 -8.73
CA PRO A 259 -17.01 -3.13 -8.55
C PRO A 259 -16.50 -4.44 -9.18
N TRP A 260 -16.37 -5.47 -8.36
CA TRP A 260 -15.93 -6.80 -8.79
C TRP A 260 -17.07 -7.84 -8.79
N ASP A 261 -18.29 -7.43 -8.49
CA ASP A 261 -19.45 -8.31 -8.35
C ASP A 261 -19.86 -8.99 -9.66
N GLU A 262 -19.61 -8.39 -10.82
CA GLU A 262 -19.86 -9.02 -12.12
C GLU A 262 -18.85 -10.16 -12.40
N HIS A 263 -17.60 -10.02 -11.95
CA HIS A 263 -16.55 -11.03 -12.11
C HIS A 263 -16.58 -12.07 -10.99
N PHE A 264 -16.78 -11.62 -9.78
CA PHE A 264 -16.80 -12.41 -8.57
C PHE A 264 -18.09 -12.14 -7.79
N PRO A 265 -19.18 -12.88 -8.07
CA PRO A 265 -20.49 -12.65 -7.44
C PRO A 265 -20.43 -12.70 -5.91
N LEU A 266 -21.25 -11.89 -5.27
CA LEU A 266 -21.42 -11.92 -3.82
C LEU A 266 -22.22 -13.15 -3.42
N ASP A 267 -22.04 -13.60 -2.16
CA ASP A 267 -22.89 -14.62 -1.57
C ASP A 267 -24.26 -14.02 -1.26
N MET A 268 -25.23 -14.29 -2.14
CA MET A 268 -26.60 -13.78 -2.03
C MET A 268 -27.41 -14.40 -0.89
N THR A 269 -26.88 -15.42 -0.22
CA THR A 269 -27.51 -15.98 0.99
C THR A 269 -27.23 -15.11 2.23
N GLN A 270 -26.26 -14.21 2.15
CA GLN A 270 -25.87 -13.30 3.22
C GLN A 270 -26.51 -11.92 3.01
N THR A 271 -27.72 -11.74 3.51
CA THR A 271 -28.53 -10.53 3.28
C THR A 271 -27.78 -9.23 3.55
N ASP A 272 -27.00 -9.16 4.63
CA ASP A 272 -26.26 -7.95 4.98
C ASP A 272 -25.08 -7.67 4.06
N TRP A 273 -24.53 -8.66 3.34
CA TRP A 273 -23.42 -8.48 2.41
C TRP A 273 -23.86 -7.69 1.18
N TRP A 274 -24.95 -8.11 0.52
CA TRP A 274 -25.43 -7.37 -0.63
C TRP A 274 -26.10 -6.05 -0.26
N THR A 275 -26.70 -5.94 0.94
CA THR A 275 -27.17 -4.65 1.48
C THR A 275 -25.99 -3.70 1.67
N THR A 276 -24.89 -4.16 2.23
CA THR A 276 -23.67 -3.36 2.36
C THR A 276 -23.16 -2.91 0.99
N TYR A 277 -23.12 -3.82 0.03
CA TYR A 277 -22.56 -3.59 -1.29
C TYR A 277 -23.42 -2.67 -2.17
N TYR A 278 -24.69 -2.97 -2.31
CA TYR A 278 -25.60 -2.22 -3.18
C TYR A 278 -26.33 -1.04 -2.51
N GLY A 279 -26.25 -0.98 -1.21
CA GLY A 279 -26.95 0.01 -0.40
C GLY A 279 -28.30 -0.47 0.13
N GLY A 280 -28.81 0.20 1.15
CA GLY A 280 -30.06 -0.11 1.81
C GLY A 280 -29.92 -0.45 3.28
N ASN A 281 -30.96 -1.06 3.85
CA ASN A 281 -31.01 -1.48 5.24
C ASN A 281 -31.18 -3.00 5.33
N GLY A 282 -30.19 -3.69 5.91
CA GLY A 282 -30.24 -5.11 6.26
C GLY A 282 -30.60 -5.32 7.73
N PHE A 283 -30.36 -6.53 8.23
CA PHE A 283 -30.61 -6.88 9.62
C PHE A 283 -29.56 -6.26 10.56
N ILE A 284 -28.28 -6.33 10.17
CA ILE A 284 -27.15 -5.78 10.92
C ILE A 284 -26.39 -4.68 10.16
N SER A 285 -26.67 -4.46 8.89
CA SER A 285 -25.98 -3.46 8.09
C SER A 285 -26.94 -2.45 7.45
N SER A 286 -26.43 -1.24 7.30
CA SER A 286 -27.10 -0.16 6.61
C SER A 286 -26.03 0.63 5.85
N SER A 287 -26.16 0.78 4.53
CA SER A 287 -25.10 1.27 3.66
C SER A 287 -25.59 2.21 2.57
N ARG A 288 -24.77 3.20 2.22
CA ARG A 288 -24.96 4.01 1.01
C ARG A 288 -24.60 3.24 -0.27
N GLY A 289 -23.95 2.09 -0.11
CA GLY A 289 -23.50 1.23 -1.19
C GLY A 289 -22.21 1.66 -1.87
N LEU A 290 -21.59 0.69 -2.56
CA LEU A 290 -20.34 0.87 -3.29
C LEU A 290 -20.42 1.98 -4.34
N LYS A 291 -21.54 2.06 -5.08
CA LYS A 291 -21.74 3.09 -6.12
C LYS A 291 -21.63 4.51 -5.58
N SER A 292 -22.20 4.76 -4.40
CA SER A 292 -22.08 6.07 -3.75
C SER A 292 -20.65 6.36 -3.32
N ALA A 293 -19.95 5.38 -2.77
CA ALA A 293 -18.57 5.54 -2.36
C ALA A 293 -17.61 5.75 -3.56
N LEU A 294 -17.85 5.08 -4.68
CA LEU A 294 -17.13 5.32 -5.94
C LEU A 294 -17.25 6.78 -6.41
N ALA A 295 -18.47 7.32 -6.37
CA ALA A 295 -18.70 8.72 -6.74
C ALA A 295 -17.97 9.67 -5.79
N ASP A 296 -18.03 9.43 -4.48
CA ASP A 296 -17.30 10.20 -3.47
C ASP A 296 -15.77 10.09 -3.65
N GLY A 297 -15.25 8.91 -4.06
CA GLY A 297 -13.85 8.70 -4.43
C GLY A 297 -13.44 9.32 -5.76
N GLY A 298 -14.39 9.90 -6.49
CA GLY A 298 -14.16 10.61 -7.75
C GLY A 298 -13.72 9.71 -8.89
N HIS A 299 -14.04 8.40 -8.85
CA HIS A 299 -13.72 7.41 -9.89
C HIS A 299 -12.21 7.40 -10.24
N LEU A 300 -11.36 7.39 -9.21
CA LEU A 300 -9.91 7.51 -9.41
C LEU A 300 -9.32 6.36 -10.21
N VAL A 301 -9.83 5.13 -10.03
CA VAL A 301 -9.37 3.95 -10.79
C VAL A 301 -9.56 4.18 -12.28
N ASP A 302 -10.74 4.63 -12.70
CA ASP A 302 -11.04 4.91 -14.10
C ASP A 302 -10.15 6.03 -14.66
N LYS A 303 -9.91 7.08 -13.88
CA LYS A 303 -9.01 8.17 -14.26
C LYS A 303 -7.58 7.69 -14.50
N LEU A 304 -7.06 6.83 -13.62
CA LEU A 304 -5.73 6.25 -13.76
C LEU A 304 -5.64 5.31 -14.96
N GLU A 305 -6.69 4.53 -15.23
CA GLU A 305 -6.76 3.67 -16.41
C GLU A 305 -6.79 4.46 -17.71
N GLN A 306 -7.52 5.57 -17.74
CA GLN A 306 -7.60 6.45 -18.91
C GLN A 306 -6.30 7.23 -19.14
N LYS A 307 -5.69 7.71 -18.07
CA LYS A 307 -4.51 8.59 -18.16
C LYS A 307 -3.24 7.81 -18.49
N GLY A 308 -3.01 6.66 -17.84
CA GLY A 308 -1.78 5.89 -17.99
C GLY A 308 -0.55 6.56 -17.35
N LEU A 309 0.54 5.82 -17.25
CA LEU A 309 1.81 6.35 -16.77
C LEU A 309 2.52 7.17 -17.88
N GLU A 310 3.39 8.09 -17.47
CA GLU A 310 4.21 8.84 -18.39
C GLU A 310 5.13 7.91 -19.22
N PRO A 311 5.49 8.30 -20.46
CA PRO A 311 6.32 7.49 -21.34
C PRO A 311 7.70 7.17 -20.70
N GLY A 312 8.23 6.00 -21.03
CA GLY A 312 9.58 5.60 -20.62
C GLY A 312 9.67 5.01 -19.19
N ILE A 313 8.67 5.19 -18.34
CA ILE A 313 8.65 4.56 -17.03
C ILE A 313 8.67 3.04 -17.18
N ARG A 314 9.65 2.38 -16.58
CA ARG A 314 9.72 0.92 -16.48
C ARG A 314 8.97 0.48 -15.22
N PHE A 315 8.16 -0.57 -15.32
CA PHE A 315 7.45 -1.06 -14.14
C PHE A 315 7.29 -2.57 -14.14
N SER A 316 7.21 -3.15 -12.94
CA SER A 316 6.96 -4.56 -12.71
C SER A 316 5.91 -4.75 -11.62
N VAL A 317 5.16 -5.86 -11.69
CA VAL A 317 4.05 -6.14 -10.80
C VAL A 317 4.21 -7.49 -10.15
N LEU A 318 4.12 -7.54 -8.83
CA LEU A 318 4.06 -8.75 -8.03
C LEU A 318 2.68 -8.89 -7.37
N ALA A 319 1.96 -9.94 -7.71
CA ALA A 319 0.73 -10.34 -7.06
C ALA A 319 0.97 -11.48 -6.07
N GLY A 320 0.24 -11.46 -4.96
CA GLY A 320 0.06 -12.63 -4.11
C GLY A 320 -1.13 -13.47 -4.59
N ASN A 321 -1.14 -14.77 -4.24
CA ASN A 321 -2.29 -15.64 -4.46
C ASN A 321 -2.57 -16.59 -3.29
N ASN A 322 -2.11 -16.25 -2.10
CA ASN A 322 -2.50 -16.92 -0.88
C ASN A 322 -3.64 -16.14 -0.21
N ASN A 323 -4.87 -16.67 -0.34
CA ASN A 323 -6.07 -16.04 0.21
C ASN A 323 -6.18 -16.09 1.74
N VAL A 324 -5.21 -16.66 2.44
CA VAL A 324 -5.24 -16.79 3.90
C VAL A 324 -4.51 -15.61 4.54
N LEU A 325 -5.27 -14.72 5.17
CA LEU A 325 -4.73 -13.63 5.96
C LEU A 325 -4.85 -14.00 7.46
N GLY A 326 -3.76 -14.46 8.06
CA GLY A 326 -3.78 -15.01 9.42
C GLY A 326 -4.59 -16.30 9.50
N ILE A 327 -5.64 -16.31 10.33
CA ILE A 327 -6.54 -17.47 10.51
C ILE A 327 -7.83 -17.37 9.69
N ALA A 328 -8.07 -16.26 9.01
CA ALA A 328 -9.29 -16.02 8.24
C ALA A 328 -9.02 -16.18 6.74
N PRO A 329 -9.69 -17.12 6.05
CA PRO A 329 -9.66 -17.14 4.60
C PRO A 329 -10.39 -15.91 4.04
N ALA A 330 -9.87 -15.36 2.95
CA ALA A 330 -10.63 -14.35 2.22
C ALA A 330 -11.92 -14.94 1.65
N PRO A 331 -13.01 -14.20 1.66
CA PRO A 331 -14.28 -14.71 1.11
C PRO A 331 -14.20 -14.86 -0.41
N GLY A 332 -14.70 -15.98 -0.88
CA GLY A 332 -14.83 -16.31 -2.29
C GLY A 332 -13.72 -17.23 -2.82
N ASN A 333 -14.03 -17.90 -3.94
CA ASN A 333 -13.13 -18.85 -4.62
C ASN A 333 -12.17 -18.15 -5.59
N ALA A 334 -12.13 -16.82 -5.62
CA ALA A 334 -11.30 -16.09 -6.53
C ALA A 334 -9.85 -16.05 -6.05
N ALA A 335 -8.90 -16.13 -6.99
CA ALA A 335 -7.49 -15.99 -6.69
C ALA A 335 -7.17 -14.57 -6.18
N GLY A 336 -6.49 -14.48 -5.05
CA GLY A 336 -6.12 -13.23 -4.42
C GLY A 336 -5.09 -13.42 -3.32
N ASP A 337 -4.69 -12.34 -2.70
CA ASP A 337 -3.74 -12.31 -1.60
C ASP A 337 -4.40 -12.15 -0.21
N GLY A 338 -5.71 -12.34 -0.16
CA GLY A 338 -6.53 -12.19 1.05
C GLY A 338 -7.21 -10.83 1.18
N ILE A 339 -6.78 -9.82 0.44
CA ILE A 339 -7.37 -8.47 0.39
C ILE A 339 -7.69 -8.06 -1.05
N ILE A 340 -6.77 -8.33 -1.98
CA ILE A 340 -6.86 -7.89 -3.37
C ILE A 340 -6.93 -9.10 -4.29
N PHE A 341 -7.82 -9.08 -5.27
CA PHE A 341 -7.84 -10.08 -6.31
C PHE A 341 -6.57 -10.03 -7.15
N THR A 342 -6.00 -11.20 -7.43
CA THR A 342 -4.80 -11.32 -8.29
C THR A 342 -5.03 -10.66 -9.66
N GLU A 343 -6.25 -10.74 -10.20
CA GLU A 343 -6.65 -10.09 -11.45
C GLU A 343 -6.51 -8.57 -11.36
N SER A 344 -6.94 -7.95 -10.26
CA SER A 344 -6.77 -6.51 -10.04
C SER A 344 -5.30 -6.11 -10.00
N VAL A 345 -4.47 -6.85 -9.26
CA VAL A 345 -3.04 -6.54 -9.15
C VAL A 345 -2.35 -6.64 -10.51
N LEU A 346 -2.66 -7.69 -11.29
CA LEU A 346 -2.03 -7.93 -12.60
C LEU A 346 -2.59 -7.04 -13.72
N HIS A 347 -3.61 -6.25 -13.46
CA HIS A 347 -4.18 -5.34 -14.46
C HIS A 347 -3.23 -4.17 -14.73
N THR A 348 -2.74 -4.07 -15.97
CA THR A 348 -1.73 -3.05 -16.35
C THR A 348 -2.03 -2.39 -17.70
N ALA A 349 -3.16 -2.73 -18.31
CA ALA A 349 -3.49 -2.26 -19.67
C ALA A 349 -3.51 -0.72 -19.78
N GLY A 350 -4.11 -0.05 -18.80
CA GLY A 350 -4.15 1.41 -18.75
C GLY A 350 -2.77 2.04 -18.57
N MET A 351 -1.89 1.42 -17.78
CA MET A 351 -0.57 1.99 -17.46
C MET A 351 0.32 2.17 -18.68
N SER A 352 0.28 1.23 -19.63
CA SER A 352 1.15 1.24 -20.82
C SER A 352 0.62 2.11 -21.96
N ARG A 353 -0.56 2.72 -21.84
CA ARG A 353 -1.23 3.47 -22.93
C ARG A 353 -0.38 4.58 -23.53
N ARG A 354 0.50 5.18 -22.75
CA ARG A 354 1.32 6.33 -23.16
C ARG A 354 2.79 5.96 -23.40
N GLY A 355 3.13 4.68 -23.41
CA GLY A 355 4.50 4.23 -23.67
C GLY A 355 5.31 3.89 -22.41
N ALA A 356 4.69 3.75 -21.26
CA ALA A 356 5.33 3.11 -20.11
C ALA A 356 5.55 1.61 -20.40
N ILE A 357 6.66 1.06 -19.89
CA ILE A 357 7.19 -0.23 -20.29
C ILE A 357 7.00 -1.25 -19.18
N LEU A 358 6.08 -2.18 -19.38
CA LEU A 358 5.93 -3.32 -18.50
C LEU A 358 7.12 -4.28 -18.67
N GLN A 359 7.88 -4.50 -17.59
CA GLN A 359 9.01 -5.43 -17.58
C GLN A 359 8.55 -6.84 -17.21
N GLN A 360 7.79 -6.97 -16.13
CA GLN A 360 7.35 -8.28 -15.64
C GLN A 360 6.05 -8.23 -14.85
N LYS A 361 5.25 -9.29 -14.97
CA LYS A 361 4.17 -9.65 -14.06
C LYS A 361 4.52 -10.99 -13.40
N SER A 362 4.39 -11.05 -12.09
CA SER A 362 4.67 -12.29 -11.34
C SER A 362 3.60 -12.56 -10.31
N ILE A 363 3.43 -13.84 -9.98
CA ILE A 363 2.56 -14.30 -8.90
C ILE A 363 3.40 -15.15 -7.96
N LEU A 364 3.32 -14.88 -6.66
CA LEU A 364 3.92 -15.72 -5.62
C LEU A 364 2.81 -16.25 -4.67
N PRO A 365 3.00 -17.45 -4.09
CA PRO A 365 2.07 -17.99 -3.10
C PRO A 365 2.25 -17.28 -1.74
N LEU A 366 1.95 -15.99 -1.73
CA LEU A 366 2.05 -15.09 -0.60
C LEU A 366 0.71 -14.39 -0.39
N ASN A 367 0.38 -14.08 0.86
CA ASN A 367 -0.72 -13.19 1.18
C ASN A 367 -0.27 -11.71 1.12
N HIS A 368 -1.23 -10.81 1.27
CA HIS A 368 -1.01 -9.36 1.14
C HIS A 368 0.07 -8.82 2.07
N ILE A 369 0.18 -9.37 3.27
CA ILE A 369 1.13 -8.96 4.30
C ILE A 369 2.49 -9.65 4.13
N GLU A 370 2.49 -10.92 3.70
CA GLU A 370 3.73 -11.65 3.42
C GLU A 370 4.59 -10.98 2.33
N LEU A 371 3.98 -10.21 1.43
CA LEU A 371 4.71 -9.39 0.44
C LEU A 371 5.69 -8.39 1.07
N LEU A 372 5.56 -8.07 2.37
CA LEU A 372 6.38 -7.07 3.09
C LEU A 372 7.61 -7.66 3.78
N TYR A 373 7.67 -9.00 3.96
CA TYR A 373 8.75 -9.62 4.72
C TYR A 373 9.23 -10.97 4.16
N ASP A 374 8.47 -11.61 3.28
CA ASP A 374 8.91 -12.90 2.73
C ASP A 374 10.09 -12.71 1.78
N HIS A 375 11.11 -13.55 1.97
CA HIS A 375 12.35 -13.49 1.19
C HIS A 375 12.14 -13.69 -0.32
N ARG A 376 11.07 -14.37 -0.72
CA ARG A 376 10.74 -14.54 -2.15
C ARG A 376 10.35 -13.22 -2.80
N ALA A 377 9.66 -12.34 -2.05
CA ALA A 377 9.36 -10.99 -2.51
C ALA A 377 10.65 -10.17 -2.66
N THR A 378 11.55 -10.22 -1.67
CA THR A 378 12.87 -9.57 -1.76
C THR A 378 13.71 -10.09 -2.92
N ALA A 379 13.74 -11.40 -3.13
CA ALA A 379 14.47 -12.00 -4.24
C ALA A 379 13.91 -11.55 -5.60
N TRP A 380 12.58 -11.47 -5.73
CA TRP A 380 11.95 -10.94 -6.92
C TRP A 380 12.31 -9.45 -7.14
N ILE A 381 12.23 -8.62 -6.11
CA ILE A 381 12.66 -7.20 -6.19
C ILE A 381 14.11 -7.10 -6.67
N HIS A 382 15.02 -7.85 -6.05
CA HIS A 382 16.43 -7.85 -6.42
C HIS A 382 16.64 -8.24 -7.88
N GLN A 383 15.93 -9.25 -8.36
CA GLN A 383 15.97 -9.66 -9.76
C GLN A 383 15.49 -8.58 -10.72
N GLN A 384 14.40 -7.85 -10.37
CA GLN A 384 13.88 -6.77 -11.22
C GLN A 384 14.85 -5.57 -11.31
N LEU A 385 15.67 -5.35 -10.29
CA LEU A 385 16.58 -4.21 -10.18
C LEU A 385 18.01 -4.55 -10.59
N SER A 386 18.31 -5.82 -10.77
CA SER A 386 19.63 -6.27 -11.27
C SER A 386 19.79 -5.90 -12.75
N PRO A 387 21.02 -5.50 -13.17
CA PRO A 387 21.31 -5.12 -14.55
C PRO A 387 20.99 -6.19 -15.57
#